data_7de534e7784ffc0e2089075da9d294cb
#
_entry.id   7de534e7784ffc0e2089075da9d294cb
#
_cell.length_a   1.000
_cell.length_b   1.000
_cell.length_c   1.000
_cell.angle_alpha   90.00
_cell.angle_beta   90.00
_cell.angle_gamma   90.00
#
_symmetry.space_group_name_H-M   'P 1'
#
loop_
_entity.id
_entity.type
_entity.pdbx_description
1 polymer ?
#
loop_
_entity_poly.entity_id
_entity_poly.type
_entity_poly.pdbx_seq_one_letter_code
_entity_poly.pdbx_strand_id
1 'polypeptide(L)'
;MKKTLTSALISGLVAAPAAFAKGSFEDAERMLQVGSDYGITNFQSIEFDDDRADDIEIEGWMGKDWFVELDLNGNGDIEREQRRKPRGESYGLTASEVQDYLDAARQQGMAHIEELKIKRNGDIEVEGNDDNGRELEVDFRTGSLDPVKVERDN
;
A
#
# COMPACT_ATOMS: atom_id res chain seq x y z
N MET A 1 -61.75 27.74 -11.07
CA MET A 1 -60.86 26.64 -11.50
C MET A 1 -59.48 26.84 -10.87
N LYS A 2 -59.17 26.11 -9.82
CA LYS A 2 -57.89 26.17 -9.14
C LYS A 2 -57.02 25.03 -9.66
N LYS A 3 -55.91 25.33 -10.38
CA LYS A 3 -54.95 24.34 -10.80
C LYS A 3 -53.87 24.22 -9.71
N THR A 4 -53.88 23.09 -9.03
CA THR A 4 -52.82 22.70 -8.09
C THR A 4 -51.63 22.13 -8.88
N LEU A 5 -50.50 22.84 -8.81
CA LEU A 5 -49.21 22.32 -9.29
C LEU A 5 -48.59 21.47 -8.17
N THR A 6 -48.47 20.18 -8.43
CA THR A 6 -47.74 19.27 -7.57
C THR A 6 -46.29 19.29 -7.98
N SER A 7 -45.45 19.91 -7.17
CA SER A 7 -43.99 19.82 -7.31
C SER A 7 -43.49 18.50 -6.77
N ALA A 8 -43.00 17.65 -7.64
CA ALA A 8 -42.29 16.43 -7.26
C ALA A 8 -40.82 16.80 -6.94
N LEU A 9 -40.47 16.72 -5.67
CA LEU A 9 -39.09 16.78 -5.20
C LEU A 9 -38.42 15.44 -5.51
N ILE A 10 -37.57 15.42 -6.52
CA ILE A 10 -36.64 14.31 -6.77
C ILE A 10 -35.47 14.51 -5.84
N SER A 11 -35.47 13.81 -4.70
CA SER A 11 -34.30 13.71 -3.85
C SER A 11 -33.25 12.81 -4.55
N GLY A 12 -32.31 13.43 -5.25
CA GLY A 12 -31.14 12.74 -5.75
C GLY A 12 -30.29 12.28 -4.57
N LEU A 13 -30.25 10.98 -4.36
CA LEU A 13 -29.28 10.36 -3.45
C LEU A 13 -27.91 10.47 -4.12
N VAL A 14 -27.15 11.48 -3.75
CA VAL A 14 -25.72 11.55 -4.10
C VAL A 14 -25.04 10.54 -3.21
N ALA A 15 -24.75 9.36 -3.75
CA ALA A 15 -23.81 8.46 -3.14
C ALA A 15 -22.44 9.18 -3.13
N ALA A 16 -22.00 9.60 -1.96
CA ALA A 16 -20.63 10.05 -1.79
C ALA A 16 -19.72 8.85 -2.15
N PRO A 17 -18.71 9.03 -3.01
CA PRO A 17 -17.73 7.99 -3.21
C PRO A 17 -17.10 7.71 -1.83
N ALA A 18 -17.10 6.44 -1.42
CA ALA A 18 -16.32 6.02 -0.27
C ALA A 18 -14.86 6.38 -0.61
N ALA A 19 -14.30 7.31 0.14
CA ALA A 19 -12.87 7.60 0.06
C ALA A 19 -12.18 6.37 0.66
N PHE A 20 -11.71 5.50 -0.21
CA PHE A 20 -10.83 4.41 0.20
C PHE A 20 -9.45 5.02 0.44
N ALA A 21 -8.98 4.97 1.67
CA ALA A 21 -7.62 5.31 2.06
C ALA A 21 -6.68 4.16 1.67
N LYS A 22 -6.54 3.94 0.38
CA LYS A 22 -5.70 2.87 -0.20
C LYS A 22 -4.78 3.51 -1.21
N GLY A 23 -3.51 3.13 -1.17
CA GLY A 23 -2.52 3.63 -2.10
C GLY A 23 -2.78 3.14 -3.52
N SER A 24 -2.62 4.01 -4.49
CA SER A 24 -2.48 3.59 -5.87
C SER A 24 -1.11 2.95 -6.09
N PHE A 25 -0.92 2.23 -7.20
CA PHE A 25 0.41 1.74 -7.58
C PHE A 25 1.40 2.88 -7.83
N GLU A 26 0.93 4.01 -8.34
CA GLU A 26 1.73 5.22 -8.52
C GLU A 26 2.14 5.85 -7.18
N ASP A 27 1.29 5.78 -6.17
CA ASP A 27 1.63 6.20 -4.81
C ASP A 27 2.71 5.29 -4.21
N ALA A 28 2.57 3.97 -4.35
CA ALA A 28 3.57 3.02 -3.87
C ALA A 28 4.93 3.21 -4.55
N GLU A 29 4.97 3.42 -5.87
CA GLU A 29 6.20 3.74 -6.60
C GLU A 29 6.85 5.03 -6.08
N ARG A 30 6.05 6.07 -5.86
CA ARG A 30 6.53 7.33 -5.28
C ARG A 30 7.09 7.15 -3.88
N MET A 31 6.44 6.34 -3.03
CA MET A 31 6.91 6.05 -1.67
C MET A 31 8.22 5.25 -1.68
N LEU A 32 8.38 4.30 -2.59
CA LEU A 32 9.65 3.60 -2.81
C LEU A 32 10.77 4.57 -3.21
N GLN A 33 10.47 5.55 -4.04
CA GLN A 33 11.44 6.59 -4.42
C GLN A 33 11.82 7.45 -3.22
N VAL A 34 10.84 7.92 -2.42
CA VAL A 34 11.09 8.70 -1.19
C VAL A 34 11.98 7.91 -0.22
N GLY A 35 11.65 6.65 0.04
CA GLY A 35 12.46 5.79 0.92
C GLY A 35 13.89 5.59 0.39
N SER A 36 14.05 5.40 -0.92
CA SER A 36 15.36 5.25 -1.57
C SER A 36 16.18 6.54 -1.47
N ASP A 37 15.57 7.69 -1.73
CA ASP A 37 16.23 9.01 -1.62
C ASP A 37 16.63 9.32 -0.17
N TYR A 38 15.85 8.85 0.80
CA TYR A 38 16.18 8.91 2.22
C TYR A 38 17.40 8.04 2.57
N GLY A 39 17.61 6.95 1.84
CA GLY A 39 18.76 6.04 2.01
C GLY A 39 18.37 4.60 2.38
N ILE A 40 17.10 4.23 2.30
CA ILE A 40 16.68 2.83 2.48
C ILE A 40 17.19 2.01 1.30
N THR A 41 17.95 0.96 1.59
CA THR A 41 18.51 0.04 0.59
C THR A 41 17.72 -1.26 0.48
N ASN A 42 17.07 -1.66 1.57
CA ASN A 42 16.24 -2.86 1.62
C ASN A 42 14.95 -2.52 2.36
N PHE A 43 13.83 -2.59 1.65
CA PHE A 43 12.49 -2.36 2.17
C PHE A 43 11.97 -3.62 2.85
N GLN A 44 11.28 -3.46 3.98
CA GLN A 44 10.57 -4.54 4.67
C GLN A 44 9.05 -4.42 4.54
N SER A 45 8.54 -3.21 4.64
CA SER A 45 7.11 -2.94 4.48
C SER A 45 6.83 -1.57 3.89
N ILE A 46 5.69 -1.48 3.24
CA ILE A 46 4.99 -0.24 2.90
C ILE A 46 3.55 -0.47 3.29
N GLU A 47 3.00 0.43 4.10
CA GLU A 47 1.63 0.36 4.59
C GLU A 47 0.92 1.69 4.32
N PHE A 48 -0.32 1.61 3.85
CA PHE A 48 -1.23 2.74 3.66
C PHE A 48 -2.35 2.61 4.69
N ASP A 49 -2.33 3.46 5.73
CA ASP A 49 -3.28 3.38 6.84
C ASP A 49 -4.68 3.82 6.41
N ASP A 50 -5.67 2.96 6.63
CA ASP A 50 -7.09 3.22 6.34
C ASP A 50 -7.73 4.25 7.27
N ASP A 51 -7.26 4.35 8.52
CA ASP A 51 -7.86 5.21 9.55
C ASP A 51 -7.46 6.69 9.39
N ARG A 52 -6.38 6.94 8.64
CA ARG A 52 -5.85 8.26 8.37
C ARG A 52 -5.46 8.35 6.90
N ALA A 53 -6.34 8.90 6.11
CA ALA A 53 -6.26 8.95 4.64
C ALA A 53 -4.93 9.50 4.05
N ASP A 54 -4.01 9.96 4.88
CA ASP A 54 -2.75 10.56 4.50
C ASP A 54 -1.54 9.95 5.21
N ASP A 55 -1.72 8.90 6.04
CA ASP A 55 -0.61 8.28 6.77
C ASP A 55 -0.08 7.07 6.01
N ILE A 56 1.19 7.15 5.64
CA ILE A 56 1.90 6.07 4.95
C ILE A 56 3.13 5.72 5.80
N GLU A 57 3.32 4.44 6.09
CA GLU A 57 4.50 3.96 6.79
C GLU A 57 5.42 3.18 5.86
N ILE A 58 6.71 3.47 5.94
CA ILE A 58 7.75 2.72 5.24
C ILE A 58 8.75 2.22 6.25
N GLU A 59 8.99 0.92 6.26
CA GLU A 59 10.04 0.31 7.05
C GLU A 59 11.12 -0.30 6.17
N GLY A 60 12.37 -0.17 6.62
CA GLY A 60 13.48 -0.77 5.88
C GLY A 60 14.84 -0.57 6.53
N TRP A 61 15.86 -0.97 5.80
CA TRP A 61 17.25 -0.91 6.24
C TRP A 61 18.05 0.10 5.46
N MET A 62 18.83 0.91 6.17
CA MET A 62 19.90 1.72 5.61
C MET A 62 21.20 0.96 5.76
N GLY A 63 21.63 0.30 4.68
CA GLY A 63 22.76 -0.61 4.72
C GLY A 63 22.51 -1.80 5.64
N LYS A 64 23.48 -2.14 6.49
CA LYS A 64 23.38 -3.31 7.39
C LYS A 64 23.12 -2.94 8.85
N ASP A 65 23.29 -1.68 9.20
CA ASP A 65 23.40 -1.25 10.59
C ASP A 65 22.17 -0.54 11.15
N TRP A 66 21.36 0.06 10.29
CA TRP A 66 20.25 0.87 10.72
C TRP A 66 18.93 0.38 10.14
N PHE A 67 17.99 0.14 11.02
CA PHE A 67 16.59 -0.03 10.68
C PHE A 67 15.88 1.31 10.83
N VAL A 68 15.09 1.66 9.84
CA VAL A 68 14.39 2.94 9.73
C VAL A 68 12.91 2.71 9.56
N GLU A 69 12.13 3.51 10.24
CA GLU A 69 10.69 3.63 10.13
C GLU A 69 10.40 5.09 9.77
N LEU A 70 9.69 5.33 8.68
CA LEU A 70 9.30 6.64 8.18
C LEU A 70 7.80 6.72 8.11
N ASP A 71 7.21 7.70 8.78
CA ASP A 71 5.82 8.08 8.58
C ASP A 71 5.78 9.25 7.59
N LEU A 72 4.96 9.12 6.56
CA LEU A 72 4.81 10.11 5.50
C LEU A 72 3.34 10.54 5.39
N ASN A 73 3.13 11.76 4.94
CA ASN A 73 1.80 12.19 4.52
C ASN A 73 1.53 11.77 3.05
N GLY A 74 0.29 11.95 2.59
CA GLY A 74 -0.14 11.60 1.24
C GLY A 74 0.63 12.30 0.10
N ASN A 75 1.38 13.38 0.40
CA ASN A 75 2.25 14.05 -0.55
C ASN A 75 3.65 13.43 -0.64
N GLY A 76 3.99 12.53 0.30
CA GLY A 76 5.31 11.93 0.41
C GLY A 76 6.29 12.73 1.26
N ASP A 77 5.82 13.72 2.03
CA ASP A 77 6.65 14.43 2.99
C ASP A 77 6.82 13.59 4.25
N ILE A 78 8.05 13.47 4.74
CA ILE A 78 8.35 12.71 5.95
C ILE A 78 7.92 13.55 7.17
N GLU A 79 6.97 13.03 7.94
CA GLU A 79 6.44 13.67 9.16
C GLU A 79 7.14 13.16 10.42
N ARG A 80 7.51 11.89 10.43
CA ARG A 80 8.24 11.26 11.53
C ARG A 80 9.29 10.29 11.00
N GLU A 81 10.39 10.23 11.72
CA GLU A 81 11.50 9.33 11.47
C GLU A 81 11.91 8.65 12.77
N GLN A 82 12.08 7.34 12.71
CA GLN A 82 12.67 6.56 13.78
C GLN A 82 13.82 5.71 13.24
N ARG A 83 14.96 5.76 13.92
CA ARG A 83 16.13 4.92 13.60
C ARG A 83 16.53 4.11 14.81
N ARG A 84 16.83 2.85 14.57
CA ARG A 84 17.34 1.96 15.63
C ARG A 84 18.40 1.02 15.09
N LYS A 85 19.31 0.59 15.96
CA LYS A 85 20.23 -0.51 15.67
C LYS A 85 19.52 -1.80 16.06
N PRO A 86 19.00 -2.58 15.11
CA PRO A 86 18.31 -3.81 15.43
C PRO A 86 19.32 -4.90 15.81
N ARG A 87 18.80 -5.93 16.47
CA ARG A 87 19.56 -7.16 16.70
C ARG A 87 19.26 -8.11 15.54
N GLY A 88 20.28 -8.55 14.84
CA GLY A 88 20.17 -9.52 13.74
C GLY A 88 20.55 -8.94 12.38
N GLU A 89 20.52 -9.77 11.37
CA GLU A 89 20.92 -9.43 10.01
C GLU A 89 19.80 -8.67 9.29
N SER A 90 20.21 -7.76 8.40
CA SER A 90 19.27 -7.06 7.51
C SER A 90 18.62 -8.04 6.53
N TYR A 91 17.36 -7.78 6.22
CA TYR A 91 16.60 -8.50 5.20
C TYR A 91 15.64 -7.53 4.52
N GLY A 92 14.96 -7.97 3.49
CA GLY A 92 14.09 -7.14 2.69
C GLY A 92 14.55 -7.12 1.23
N LEU A 93 13.89 -6.30 0.44
CA LEU A 93 14.10 -6.20 -1.00
C LEU A 93 14.49 -4.78 -1.40
N THR A 94 15.23 -4.64 -2.49
CA THR A 94 15.49 -3.34 -3.10
C THR A 94 14.19 -2.73 -3.64
N ALA A 95 14.17 -1.42 -3.85
CA ALA A 95 12.98 -0.74 -4.42
C ALA A 95 12.54 -1.35 -5.75
N SER A 96 13.49 -1.73 -6.62
CA SER A 96 13.18 -2.37 -7.91
C SER A 96 12.54 -3.74 -7.73
N GLU A 97 13.04 -4.56 -6.81
CA GLU A 97 12.44 -5.87 -6.52
C GLU A 97 11.05 -5.74 -5.92
N VAL A 98 10.84 -4.76 -5.01
CA VAL A 98 9.50 -4.47 -4.49
C VAL A 98 8.53 -4.10 -5.61
N GLN A 99 8.97 -3.25 -6.54
CA GLN A 99 8.16 -2.86 -7.70
C GLN A 99 7.75 -4.07 -8.55
N ASP A 100 8.66 -5.04 -8.76
CA ASP A 100 8.36 -6.25 -9.52
C ASP A 100 7.23 -7.07 -8.85
N TYR A 101 7.22 -7.18 -7.51
CA TYR A 101 6.14 -7.87 -6.78
C TYR A 101 4.82 -7.08 -6.77
N LEU A 102 4.88 -5.76 -6.69
CA LEU A 102 3.68 -4.92 -6.84
C LEU A 102 3.06 -5.11 -8.23
N ASP A 103 3.87 -5.11 -9.29
CA ASP A 103 3.40 -5.34 -10.65
C ASP A 103 2.83 -6.75 -10.83
N ALA A 104 3.42 -7.76 -10.16
CA ALA A 104 2.89 -9.12 -10.16
C ALA A 104 1.54 -9.21 -9.42
N ALA A 105 1.36 -8.52 -8.30
CA ALA A 105 0.08 -8.42 -7.59
C ALA A 105 -0.99 -7.71 -8.44
N ARG A 106 -0.61 -6.64 -9.15
CA ARG A 106 -1.48 -5.95 -10.11
C ARG A 106 -1.98 -6.90 -11.20
N GLN A 107 -1.13 -7.78 -11.71
CA GLN A 107 -1.51 -8.80 -12.71
C GLN A 107 -2.52 -9.82 -12.15
N GLN A 108 -2.61 -10.01 -10.83
CA GLN A 108 -3.63 -10.82 -10.18
C GLN A 108 -4.97 -10.09 -10.01
N GLY A 109 -5.07 -8.82 -10.44
CA GLY A 109 -6.29 -8.01 -10.39
C GLY A 109 -6.36 -7.04 -9.21
N MET A 110 -5.25 -6.82 -8.51
CA MET A 110 -5.17 -5.78 -7.47
C MET A 110 -5.23 -4.41 -8.11
N ALA A 111 -6.10 -3.54 -7.64
CA ALA A 111 -6.29 -2.17 -8.12
C ALA A 111 -5.72 -1.13 -7.15
N HIS A 112 -5.77 -1.43 -5.85
CA HIS A 112 -5.27 -0.59 -4.77
C HIS A 112 -4.46 -1.44 -3.79
N ILE A 113 -3.45 -0.83 -3.18
CA ILE A 113 -2.55 -1.46 -2.21
C ILE A 113 -2.88 -0.93 -0.82
N GLU A 114 -2.94 -1.82 0.16
CA GLU A 114 -3.01 -1.50 1.58
C GLU A 114 -1.67 -1.76 2.25
N GLU A 115 -1.10 -2.95 2.05
CA GLU A 115 0.19 -3.32 2.63
C GLU A 115 1.00 -4.15 1.63
N LEU A 116 2.31 -3.95 1.64
CA LEU A 116 3.30 -4.92 1.19
C LEU A 116 4.23 -5.22 2.35
N LYS A 117 4.40 -6.48 2.67
CA LYS A 117 5.26 -6.95 3.75
C LYS A 117 6.20 -8.06 3.30
N ILE A 118 7.48 -7.92 3.64
CA ILE A 118 8.51 -8.92 3.37
C ILE A 118 8.92 -9.53 4.71
N LYS A 119 8.73 -10.84 4.83
CA LYS A 119 9.05 -11.59 6.05
C LYS A 119 10.48 -12.12 5.99
N ARG A 120 11.10 -12.29 7.14
CA ARG A 120 12.49 -12.80 7.26
C ARG A 120 12.71 -14.18 6.63
N ASN A 121 11.67 -15.01 6.58
CA ASN A 121 11.70 -16.33 5.96
C ASN A 121 11.61 -16.31 4.42
N GLY A 122 11.51 -15.12 3.82
CA GLY A 122 11.41 -14.92 2.38
C GLY A 122 9.99 -14.93 1.82
N ASP A 123 8.97 -14.99 2.67
CA ASP A 123 7.59 -14.79 2.24
C ASP A 123 7.33 -13.30 2.00
N ILE A 124 6.55 -12.99 0.97
CA ILE A 124 6.13 -11.66 0.60
C ILE A 124 4.61 -11.68 0.51
N GLU A 125 3.97 -10.75 1.19
CA GLU A 125 2.53 -10.61 1.28
C GLU A 125 2.16 -9.23 0.73
N VAL A 126 1.21 -9.20 -0.21
CA VAL A 126 0.67 -7.97 -0.77
C VAL A 126 -0.83 -7.98 -0.56
N GLU A 127 -1.31 -7.05 0.23
CA GLU A 127 -2.73 -6.87 0.54
C GLU A 127 -3.27 -5.62 -0.11
N GLY A 128 -4.53 -5.67 -0.50
CA GLY A 128 -5.21 -4.55 -1.12
C GLY A 128 -6.60 -4.91 -1.61
N ASN A 129 -7.07 -4.22 -2.65
CA ASN A 129 -8.39 -4.46 -3.21
C ASN A 129 -8.37 -4.54 -4.72
N ASP A 130 -9.39 -5.23 -5.25
CA ASP A 130 -9.71 -5.20 -6.68
C ASP A 130 -10.51 -3.93 -7.07
N ASP A 131 -10.79 -3.76 -8.36
CA ASP A 131 -11.60 -2.65 -8.90
C ASP A 131 -13.04 -2.56 -8.33
N ASN A 132 -13.52 -3.61 -7.71
CA ASN A 132 -14.84 -3.66 -7.09
C ASN A 132 -14.79 -3.40 -5.57
N GLY A 133 -13.60 -3.13 -5.04
CA GLY A 133 -13.38 -2.89 -3.62
C GLY A 133 -13.39 -4.16 -2.76
N ARG A 134 -13.23 -5.35 -3.36
CA ARG A 134 -13.13 -6.62 -2.63
C ARG A 134 -11.67 -6.82 -2.22
N GLU A 135 -11.47 -7.27 -0.99
CA GLU A 135 -10.14 -7.60 -0.48
C GLU A 135 -9.46 -8.66 -1.34
N LEU A 136 -8.19 -8.44 -1.59
CA LEU A 136 -7.31 -9.31 -2.35
C LEU A 136 -5.96 -9.41 -1.66
N GLU A 137 -5.59 -10.62 -1.26
CA GLU A 137 -4.28 -10.97 -0.72
C GLU A 137 -3.53 -11.82 -1.75
N VAL A 138 -2.28 -11.47 -2.01
CA VAL A 138 -1.40 -12.20 -2.92
C VAL A 138 -0.08 -12.50 -2.21
N ASP A 139 0.19 -13.78 -2.01
CA ASP A 139 1.45 -14.24 -1.41
C ASP A 139 2.44 -14.68 -2.47
N PHE A 140 3.68 -14.29 -2.27
CA PHE A 140 4.82 -14.69 -3.08
C PHE A 140 5.95 -15.27 -2.20
N ARG A 141 6.93 -15.84 -2.87
CA ARG A 141 8.21 -16.22 -2.28
C ARG A 141 9.34 -15.45 -2.95
N THR A 142 10.27 -14.91 -2.16
CA THR A 142 11.46 -14.23 -2.70
C THR A 142 12.14 -15.06 -3.79
N GLY A 143 12.41 -14.44 -4.93
CA GLY A 143 13.02 -15.08 -6.10
C GLY A 143 12.01 -15.67 -7.11
N SER A 144 10.69 -15.55 -6.85
CA SER A 144 9.65 -15.94 -7.80
C SER A 144 8.54 -14.90 -7.84
N LEU A 145 8.13 -14.48 -9.04
CA LEU A 145 6.98 -13.61 -9.26
C LEU A 145 5.68 -14.40 -9.48
N ASP A 146 5.76 -15.73 -9.46
CA ASP A 146 4.58 -16.58 -9.48
C ASP A 146 3.97 -16.60 -8.07
N PRO A 147 2.68 -16.24 -7.91
CA PRO A 147 2.05 -16.25 -6.59
C PRO A 147 1.93 -17.68 -6.06
N VAL A 148 2.21 -17.86 -4.77
CA VAL A 148 1.99 -19.14 -4.06
C VAL A 148 0.57 -19.25 -3.51
N LYS A 149 -0.11 -18.10 -3.36
CA LYS A 149 -1.49 -18.01 -2.88
C LYS A 149 -2.14 -16.75 -3.44
N VAL A 150 -3.43 -16.82 -3.75
CA VAL A 150 -4.29 -15.67 -4.08
C VAL A 150 -5.62 -15.87 -3.37
N GLU A 151 -5.94 -15.03 -2.41
CA GLU A 151 -7.21 -15.03 -1.70
C GLU A 151 -8.03 -13.80 -2.09
N ARG A 152 -9.35 -13.99 -2.22
CA ARG A 152 -10.33 -12.94 -2.47
C ARG A 152 -11.50 -13.13 -1.55
N ASP A 153 -11.84 -12.08 -0.81
CA ASP A 153 -13.07 -12.08 -0.05
C ASP A 153 -14.28 -11.83 -0.96
N ASN A 154 -15.36 -12.57 -0.69
CA ASN A 154 -16.61 -12.54 -1.48
C ASN A 154 -17.58 -11.48 -0.96
#